data_61ac9ce314fcaa7bd7b418211349a1eb
#
_entry.id   61ac9ce314fcaa7bd7b418211349a1eb
#
_cell.length_a   1.000
_cell.length_b   1.000
_cell.length_c   1.000
_cell.angle_alpha   90.00
_cell.angle_beta   90.00
_cell.angle_gamma   90.00
#
_symmetry.space_group_name_H-M   'P 1'
#
loop_
_entity.id
_entity.type
_entity.pdbx_description
1 polymer ?
#
loop_
_entity_poly.entity_id
_entity_poly.type
_entity_poly.pdbx_seq_one_letter_code
_entity_poly.pdbx_strand_id
1 'polypeptide(L)'
;MVYKLIISKDVHSDIDGIVNYMVDKLKSAVAAAGFLDDVEKSYRNIVVNPLMYGFCNDDRLRNQGYRKIPIKNYIILYSVDEEAKIVTVIRIFYGGRNYSELV
;
A
#
# COMPACT_ATOMS: atom_id res chain seq x y z
N MET A 1 -0.06 14.49 -16.00
CA MET A 1 -1.37 14.60 -15.34
C MET A 1 -1.33 13.83 -14.03
N VAL A 2 -1.87 14.42 -12.97
CA VAL A 2 -1.89 13.79 -11.64
C VAL A 2 -3.23 13.10 -11.41
N TYR A 3 -3.17 11.86 -10.96
CA TYR A 3 -4.37 11.09 -10.63
C TYR A 3 -4.88 11.51 -9.24
N LYS A 4 -6.19 11.38 -9.02
CA LYS A 4 -6.77 11.58 -7.70
C LYS A 4 -6.43 10.35 -6.83
N LEU A 5 -6.00 10.59 -5.58
CA LEU A 5 -5.70 9.52 -4.63
C LEU A 5 -6.86 9.30 -3.68
N ILE A 6 -7.31 8.05 -3.58
CA ILE A 6 -8.30 7.62 -2.60
C ILE A 6 -7.64 6.57 -1.73
N ILE A 7 -7.76 6.71 -0.41
CA ILE A 7 -7.21 5.77 0.56
C ILE A 7 -8.38 5.13 1.30
N SER A 8 -8.50 3.80 1.21
CA SER A 8 -9.59 3.10 1.88
C SER A 8 -9.46 3.22 3.39
N LYS A 9 -10.58 3.13 4.10
CA LYS A 9 -10.54 3.24 5.56
C LYS A 9 -9.78 2.09 6.22
N ASP A 10 -9.73 0.93 5.57
CA ASP A 10 -8.96 -0.22 6.08
C ASP A 10 -7.47 0.09 6.14
N VAL A 11 -6.97 0.94 5.24
CA VAL A 11 -5.57 1.34 5.22
C VAL A 11 -5.20 2.11 6.48
N HIS A 12 -6.09 2.97 6.98
CA HIS A 12 -5.83 3.70 8.21
C HIS A 12 -5.66 2.76 9.40
N SER A 13 -6.52 1.73 9.49
CA SER A 13 -6.39 0.71 10.53
C SER A 13 -5.10 -0.11 10.34
N ASP A 14 -4.77 -0.44 9.09
CA ASP A 14 -3.54 -1.17 8.78
C ASP A 14 -2.31 -0.39 9.25
N ILE A 15 -2.24 0.91 8.93
CA ILE A 15 -1.11 1.76 9.31
C ILE A 15 -1.02 1.86 10.83
N ASP A 16 -2.13 2.09 11.51
CA ASP A 16 -2.15 2.17 12.96
C ASP A 16 -1.60 0.89 13.60
N GLY A 17 -2.03 -0.27 13.10
CA GLY A 17 -1.54 -1.55 13.60
C GLY A 17 -0.05 -1.75 13.39
N ILE A 18 0.45 -1.38 12.21
CA ILE A 18 1.87 -1.52 11.88
C ILE A 18 2.72 -0.58 12.73
N VAL A 19 2.31 0.70 12.84
CA VAL A 19 3.03 1.69 13.64
C VAL A 19 3.05 1.29 15.11
N ASN A 20 1.91 0.86 15.65
CA ASN A 20 1.85 0.40 17.05
C ASN A 20 2.77 -0.80 17.29
N TYR A 21 2.82 -1.73 16.35
CA TYR A 21 3.73 -2.88 16.45
C TYR A 21 5.19 -2.42 16.49
N MET A 22 5.56 -1.48 15.61
CA MET A 22 6.94 -0.98 15.56
C MET A 22 7.32 -0.25 16.85
N VAL A 23 6.42 0.56 17.39
CA VAL A 23 6.70 1.33 18.60
C VAL A 23 6.67 0.44 19.85
N ASP A 24 5.64 -0.40 19.98
CA ASP A 24 5.41 -1.17 21.21
C ASP A 24 6.21 -2.45 21.28
N LYS A 25 6.32 -3.20 20.17
CA LYS A 25 7.00 -4.48 20.15
C LYS A 25 8.46 -4.37 19.76
N LEU A 26 8.73 -3.59 18.70
CA LEU A 26 10.10 -3.41 18.23
C LEU A 26 10.82 -2.28 18.96
N LYS A 27 10.10 -1.49 19.75
CA LYS A 27 10.65 -0.36 20.52
C LYS A 27 11.41 0.62 19.63
N SER A 28 10.90 0.87 18.42
CA SER A 28 11.60 1.72 17.47
C SER A 28 10.68 2.77 16.84
N ALA A 29 10.71 3.97 17.43
CA ALA A 29 10.04 5.13 16.83
C ALA A 29 10.69 5.50 15.49
N VAL A 30 11.98 5.23 15.33
CA VAL A 30 12.70 5.49 14.07
C VAL A 30 12.16 4.61 12.95
N ALA A 31 11.92 3.33 13.24
CA ALA A 31 11.35 2.43 12.24
C ALA A 31 9.96 2.88 11.83
N ALA A 32 9.13 3.32 12.78
CA ALA A 32 7.78 3.81 12.51
C ALA A 32 7.82 5.06 11.63
N ALA A 33 8.69 6.02 11.94
CA ALA A 33 8.84 7.23 11.14
C ALA A 33 9.31 6.92 9.73
N GLY A 34 10.27 6.01 9.57
CA GLY A 34 10.76 5.59 8.26
C GLY A 34 9.69 4.91 7.44
N PHE A 35 8.89 4.06 8.07
CA PHE A 35 7.76 3.41 7.40
C PHE A 35 6.76 4.44 6.87
N LEU A 36 6.38 5.41 7.70
CA LEU A 36 5.43 6.45 7.29
C LEU A 36 5.98 7.31 6.15
N ASP A 37 7.27 7.63 6.18
CA ASP A 37 7.92 8.35 5.07
C ASP A 37 7.85 7.55 3.78
N ASP A 38 8.12 6.25 3.83
CA ASP A 38 8.09 5.39 2.65
C ASP A 38 6.67 5.29 2.08
N VAL A 39 5.67 5.21 2.94
CA VAL A 39 4.26 5.20 2.51
C VAL A 39 3.93 6.51 1.78
N GLU A 40 4.31 7.63 2.36
CA GLU A 40 4.03 8.93 1.76
C GLU A 40 4.72 9.10 0.41
N LYS A 41 5.99 8.70 0.30
CA LYS A 41 6.72 8.75 -0.98
C LYS A 41 6.04 7.89 -2.03
N SER A 42 5.58 6.70 -1.65
CA SER A 42 4.87 5.81 -2.56
C SER A 42 3.59 6.44 -3.07
N TYR A 43 2.84 7.09 -2.19
CA TYR A 43 1.61 7.79 -2.59
C TYR A 43 1.90 8.89 -3.61
N ARG A 44 2.93 9.70 -3.37
CA ARG A 44 3.32 10.75 -4.31
C ARG A 44 3.72 10.18 -5.67
N ASN A 45 4.43 9.07 -5.66
CA ASN A 45 4.88 8.44 -6.89
C ASN A 45 3.73 7.90 -7.73
N ILE A 46 2.76 7.23 -7.11
CA ILE A 46 1.69 6.57 -7.86
C ILE A 46 0.64 7.56 -8.39
N VAL A 47 0.49 8.74 -7.81
CA VAL A 47 -0.42 9.75 -8.38
C VAL A 47 0.16 10.39 -9.64
N VAL A 48 1.49 10.39 -9.77
CA VAL A 48 2.16 10.91 -10.96
C VAL A 48 2.33 9.82 -12.01
N ASN A 49 2.70 8.61 -11.57
CA ASN A 49 2.94 7.49 -12.47
C ASN A 49 2.31 6.21 -11.90
N PRO A 50 0.97 6.07 -12.02
CA PRO A 50 0.25 4.98 -11.36
C PRO A 50 0.58 3.59 -11.90
N LEU A 51 1.13 3.48 -13.11
CA LEU A 51 1.45 2.20 -13.72
C LEU A 51 2.89 1.75 -13.48
N MET A 52 3.64 2.48 -12.63
CA MET A 52 5.06 2.20 -12.42
C MET A 52 5.32 0.87 -11.68
N TYR A 53 4.38 0.38 -10.91
CA TYR A 53 4.51 -0.88 -10.20
C TYR A 53 3.71 -1.98 -10.89
N GLY A 54 4.19 -3.23 -10.78
CA GLY A 54 3.56 -4.36 -11.44
C GLY A 54 2.34 -4.89 -10.72
N PHE A 55 1.60 -5.74 -11.42
CA PHE A 55 0.44 -6.43 -10.83
C PHE A 55 0.88 -7.43 -9.77
N CYS A 56 -0.06 -7.79 -8.89
CA CYS A 56 0.15 -8.86 -7.92
C CYS A 56 0.38 -10.19 -8.64
N ASN A 57 1.17 -11.06 -8.00
CA ASN A 57 1.43 -12.40 -8.55
C ASN A 57 0.24 -13.35 -8.37
N ASP A 58 -0.59 -13.10 -7.36
CA ASP A 58 -1.80 -13.89 -7.13
C ASP A 58 -2.79 -13.67 -8.26
N ASP A 59 -3.26 -14.76 -8.88
CA ASP A 59 -4.11 -14.67 -10.07
C ASP A 59 -5.41 -13.91 -9.81
N ARG A 60 -6.04 -14.14 -8.65
CA ARG A 60 -7.29 -13.47 -8.31
C ARG A 60 -7.10 -11.96 -8.19
N LEU A 61 -6.04 -11.54 -7.51
CA LEU A 61 -5.75 -10.12 -7.32
C LEU A 61 -5.32 -9.46 -8.64
N ARG A 62 -4.54 -10.18 -9.43
CA ARG A 62 -4.13 -9.69 -10.75
C ARG A 62 -5.35 -9.48 -11.65
N ASN A 63 -6.29 -10.43 -11.64
CA ASN A 63 -7.49 -10.33 -12.46
C ASN A 63 -8.38 -9.17 -12.04
N GLN A 64 -8.29 -8.75 -10.77
CA GLN A 64 -8.99 -7.57 -10.28
C GLN A 64 -8.24 -6.27 -10.56
N GLY A 65 -7.05 -6.36 -11.17
CA GLY A 65 -6.26 -5.20 -11.51
C GLY A 65 -5.43 -4.64 -10.38
N TYR A 66 -5.22 -5.39 -9.31
CA TYR A 66 -4.46 -4.91 -8.16
C TYR A 66 -2.96 -4.95 -8.43
N ARG A 67 -2.29 -3.85 -8.09
CA ARG A 67 -0.85 -3.70 -8.16
C ARG A 67 -0.27 -3.64 -6.77
N LYS A 68 1.03 -3.92 -6.63
CA LYS A 68 1.69 -3.95 -5.32
C LYS A 68 2.93 -3.07 -5.28
N ILE A 69 3.11 -2.41 -4.16
CA ILE A 69 4.31 -1.61 -3.88
C ILE A 69 5.03 -2.24 -2.69
N PRO A 70 6.24 -2.77 -2.88
CA PRO A 70 7.01 -3.27 -1.73
C PRO A 70 7.62 -2.09 -0.95
N ILE A 71 7.47 -2.12 0.37
CA ILE A 71 8.10 -1.16 1.28
C ILE A 71 8.77 -1.96 2.37
N LYS A 72 10.07 -2.18 2.27
CA LYS A 72 10.81 -3.03 3.22
C LYS A 72 10.10 -4.40 3.31
N ASN A 73 9.59 -4.76 4.47
CA ASN A 73 8.90 -6.03 4.68
C ASN A 73 7.39 -5.94 4.49
N TYR A 74 6.89 -4.80 4.03
CA TYR A 74 5.45 -4.55 3.87
C TYR A 74 5.08 -4.38 2.41
N ILE A 75 3.80 -4.54 2.12
CA ILE A 75 3.26 -4.39 0.76
C ILE A 75 2.04 -3.47 0.82
N ILE A 76 2.00 -2.51 -0.10
CA ILE A 76 0.81 -1.69 -0.35
C ILE A 76 0.11 -2.24 -1.57
N LEU A 77 -1.18 -2.55 -1.46
CA LEU A 77 -2.02 -2.90 -2.61
C LEU A 77 -2.77 -1.67 -3.09
N TYR A 78 -2.80 -1.46 -4.40
CA TYR A 78 -3.57 -0.37 -4.98
C TYR A 78 -4.15 -0.78 -6.33
N SER A 79 -5.13 -0.03 -6.77
CA SER A 79 -5.74 -0.20 -8.09
C SER A 79 -5.78 1.14 -8.82
N VAL A 80 -5.87 1.09 -10.15
CA VAL A 80 -5.87 2.28 -11.00
C VAL A 80 -7.11 2.25 -11.90
N ASP A 81 -7.87 3.34 -11.87
CA ASP A 81 -8.95 3.58 -12.83
C ASP A 81 -8.45 4.65 -13.80
N GLU A 82 -8.03 4.22 -14.98
CA GLU A 82 -7.41 5.12 -15.94
C GLU A 82 -8.43 6.08 -16.58
N GLU A 83 -9.68 5.67 -16.70
CA GLU A 83 -10.73 6.53 -17.26
C GLU A 83 -11.07 7.66 -16.29
N ALA A 84 -11.30 7.31 -15.03
CA ALA A 84 -11.64 8.29 -14.00
C ALA A 84 -10.43 9.04 -13.46
N LYS A 85 -9.20 8.57 -13.78
CA LYS A 85 -7.96 9.13 -13.27
C LYS A 85 -7.89 9.06 -11.75
N ILE A 86 -8.23 7.89 -11.20
CA ILE A 86 -8.26 7.63 -9.76
C ILE A 86 -7.33 6.47 -9.42
N VAL A 87 -6.50 6.67 -8.40
CA VAL A 87 -5.71 5.60 -7.78
C VAL A 87 -6.31 5.34 -6.40
N THR A 88 -6.62 4.08 -6.11
CA THR A 88 -7.19 3.70 -4.81
C THR A 88 -6.21 2.78 -4.08
N VAL A 89 -5.78 3.19 -2.89
CA VAL A 89 -4.97 2.34 -2.01
C VAL A 89 -5.94 1.44 -1.23
N ILE A 90 -5.75 0.13 -1.36
CA ILE A 90 -6.71 -0.88 -0.89
C ILE A 90 -6.34 -1.39 0.51
N ARG A 91 -5.10 -1.85 0.70
CA ARG A 91 -4.61 -2.41 1.97
C ARG A 91 -3.10 -2.23 2.07
N ILE A 92 -2.60 -2.23 3.32
CA ILE A 92 -1.16 -2.32 3.62
C ILE A 92 -0.99 -3.43 4.64
N PHE A 93 -0.01 -4.33 4.42
CA PHE A 93 0.17 -5.49 5.30
C PHE A 93 1.61 -5.99 5.23
N TYR A 94 1.95 -6.86 6.19
CA TYR A 94 3.24 -7.53 6.19
C TYR A 94 3.33 -8.48 4.99
N GLY A 95 4.40 -8.37 4.21
CA GLY A 95 4.54 -9.10 2.95
C GLY A 95 4.65 -10.62 3.08
N GLY A 96 4.94 -11.13 4.27
CA GLY A 96 4.99 -12.56 4.52
C GLY A 96 3.64 -13.22 4.75
N ARG A 97 2.55 -12.45 4.82
CA ARG A 97 1.21 -13.00 5.03
C ARG A 97 0.62 -13.49 3.71
N ASN A 98 -0.35 -14.41 3.83
CA ASN A 98 -1.16 -14.82 2.69
C ASN A 98 -2.21 -13.73 2.46
N TYR A 99 -1.81 -12.68 1.73
CA TYR A 99 -2.62 -11.48 1.61
C TYR A 99 -3.81 -11.63 0.65
N SER A 100 -3.82 -12.66 -0.17
CA SER A 100 -4.96 -12.90 -1.07
C SER A 100 -6.25 -13.13 -0.29
N GLU A 101 -6.16 -13.56 0.98
CA GLU A 101 -7.31 -13.76 1.84
C GLU A 101 -7.82 -12.48 2.48
N LEU A 102 -7.06 -11.39 2.41
CA LEU A 102 -7.42 -10.11 3.05
C LEU A 102 -8.31 -9.22 2.17
N VAL A 103 -8.36 -9.49 0.90
CA VAL A 103 -9.08 -8.65 -0.08
C VAL A 103 -9.96 -9.47 -1.01
#